data_d429f06949cf0ddeeecd3637a756355e
#
_entry.id   d429f06949cf0ddeeecd3637a756355e
#
_cell.length_a   1.000
_cell.length_b   1.000
_cell.length_c   1.000
_cell.angle_alpha   90.00
_cell.angle_beta   90.00
_cell.angle_gamma   90.00
#
_symmetry.space_group_name_H-M   'P 1'
#
loop_
_entity.id
_entity.type
_entity.pdbx_description
1 polymer ?
#
loop_
_entity_poly.entity_id
_entity_poly.type
_entity_poly.pdbx_seq_one_letter_code
_entity_poly.pdbx_strand_id
1 'polypeptide(L)'
;PDPLRYYLATNGGFQQDVDFSWEKFRDRVNTELVGTVGNFLYRSLLFAHRNYDEAPIADATSEEVAERIDEAITDFEAAVNDYSVRAVGDAVTDLARFGNEYIQRSEPWKLVDDAPDEAAQVIHDCVAVAKAIAVLFEPIAPQKAERLWNQLGEDGSVHEVTVEAAREGPTGDLAEPTELFAQIEDERVEALNEKLEARVKAAEADEGSEADDEDSEAEGADDTDTDTDTDMTDIEPLSDDRISFDDFQELDIRIGRIEAAE
;
A
#
# COMPACT_ATOMS: atom_id res chain seq x y z
N PRO A 1 6.45 -3.10 -3.55
CA PRO A 1 5.93 -1.77 -3.92
C PRO A 1 4.94 -1.23 -2.89
N ASP A 2 3.95 -2.03 -2.44
CA ASP A 2 2.86 -1.58 -1.56
C ASP A 2 3.28 -0.94 -0.23
N PRO A 3 4.28 -1.46 0.53
CA PRO A 3 4.73 -0.77 1.74
C PRO A 3 5.27 0.63 1.48
N LEU A 4 5.95 0.85 0.34
CA LEU A 4 6.43 2.16 -0.05
C LEU A 4 5.28 3.08 -0.47
N ARG A 5 4.29 2.57 -1.22
CA ARG A 5 3.07 3.32 -1.56
C ARG A 5 2.33 3.75 -0.29
N TYR A 6 2.14 2.82 0.65
CA TYR A 6 1.52 3.10 1.94
C TYR A 6 2.25 4.22 2.70
N TYR A 7 3.58 4.10 2.82
CA TYR A 7 4.38 5.11 3.50
C TYR A 7 4.26 6.49 2.87
N LEU A 8 4.42 6.58 1.53
CA LEU A 8 4.34 7.85 0.82
C LEU A 8 2.92 8.45 0.88
N ALA A 9 1.90 7.61 0.77
CA ALA A 9 0.50 8.03 0.82
C ALA A 9 0.08 8.55 2.20
N THR A 10 0.60 7.94 3.27
CA THR A 10 0.17 8.22 4.64
C THR A 10 1.11 9.17 5.41
N ASN A 11 2.33 9.40 4.94
CA ASN A 11 3.33 10.20 5.65
C ASN A 11 3.25 11.70 5.33
N GLY A 12 2.64 12.11 4.23
CA GLY A 12 2.54 13.52 3.82
C GLY A 12 1.13 13.89 3.38
N GLY A 13 0.77 15.17 3.52
CA GLY A 13 -0.38 15.76 2.83
C GLY A 13 0.03 16.16 1.40
N PHE A 14 -0.96 16.30 0.52
CA PHE A 14 -0.76 16.63 -0.90
C PHE A 14 0.03 17.94 -1.15
N GLN A 15 0.16 18.78 -0.13
CA GLN A 15 0.81 20.10 -0.20
C GLN A 15 2.02 20.25 0.74
N GLN A 16 2.52 19.17 1.30
CA GLN A 16 3.64 19.21 2.23
C GLN A 16 4.81 18.38 1.71
N ASP A 17 6.00 18.96 1.76
CA ASP A 17 7.22 18.20 1.51
C ASP A 17 7.38 17.10 2.56
N VAL A 18 7.66 15.90 2.10
CA VAL A 18 7.87 14.73 2.95
C VAL A 18 9.37 14.50 3.08
N ASP A 19 9.87 14.68 4.29
CA ASP A 19 11.23 14.27 4.62
C ASP A 19 11.29 12.74 4.71
N PHE A 20 11.80 12.11 3.65
CA PHE A 20 11.97 10.68 3.57
C PHE A 20 13.26 10.23 4.25
N SER A 21 13.17 9.23 5.14
CA SER A 21 14.32 8.45 5.58
C SER A 21 13.98 6.97 5.65
N TRP A 22 14.97 6.11 5.43
CA TRP A 22 14.78 4.67 5.48
C TRP A 22 14.40 4.19 6.88
N GLU A 23 14.86 4.88 7.93
CA GLU A 23 14.50 4.61 9.33
C GLU A 23 13.02 4.88 9.57
N LYS A 24 12.52 6.06 9.18
CA LYS A 24 11.10 6.41 9.31
C LYS A 24 10.22 5.46 8.50
N PHE A 25 10.66 5.10 7.30
CA PHE A 25 9.98 4.11 6.48
C PHE A 25 9.90 2.75 7.17
N ARG A 26 11.04 2.21 7.65
CA ARG A 26 11.10 0.96 8.41
C ARG A 26 10.18 0.99 9.62
N ASP A 27 10.28 2.03 10.46
CA ASP A 27 9.55 2.14 11.70
C ASP A 27 8.04 2.14 11.45
N ARG A 28 7.59 2.87 10.43
CA ARG A 28 6.19 2.92 10.07
C ARG A 28 5.68 1.58 9.51
N VAL A 29 6.42 0.99 8.59
CA VAL A 29 6.07 -0.34 8.03
C VAL A 29 6.03 -1.39 9.12
N ASN A 30 7.04 -1.45 9.99
CA ASN A 30 7.11 -2.46 11.04
C ASN A 30 6.03 -2.26 12.10
N THR A 31 5.68 -1.01 12.45
CA THR A 31 4.66 -0.73 13.46
C THR A 31 3.24 -0.90 12.91
N GLU A 32 2.94 -0.29 11.77
CA GLU A 32 1.57 -0.23 11.26
C GLU A 32 1.24 -1.43 10.37
N LEU A 33 2.08 -1.76 9.39
CA LEU A 33 1.78 -2.85 8.46
C LEU A 33 2.10 -4.22 9.03
N VAL A 34 3.26 -4.40 9.67
CA VAL A 34 3.62 -5.70 10.26
C VAL A 34 2.95 -5.89 11.61
N GLY A 35 3.16 -4.95 12.54
CA GLY A 35 2.74 -5.06 13.93
C GLY A 35 1.24 -4.89 14.15
N THR A 36 0.55 -4.15 13.31
CA THR A 36 -0.90 -3.89 13.46
C THR A 36 -1.70 -4.68 12.44
N VAL A 37 -1.65 -4.32 11.17
CA VAL A 37 -2.47 -4.94 10.12
C VAL A 37 -2.09 -6.41 9.91
N GLY A 38 -0.81 -6.67 9.65
CA GLY A 38 -0.30 -8.03 9.39
C GLY A 38 -0.48 -8.97 10.59
N ASN A 39 -0.24 -8.46 11.81
CA ASN A 39 -0.42 -9.25 13.02
C ASN A 39 -1.89 -9.67 13.22
N PHE A 40 -2.84 -8.75 13.05
CA PHE A 40 -4.26 -9.08 13.13
C PHE A 40 -4.63 -10.16 12.11
N LEU A 41 -4.34 -9.89 10.85
CA LEU A 41 -4.70 -10.77 9.73
C LEU A 41 -4.11 -12.17 9.90
N TYR A 42 -2.80 -12.25 10.13
CA TYR A 42 -2.13 -13.54 10.25
C TYR A 42 -2.62 -14.36 11.45
N ARG A 43 -2.78 -13.73 12.62
CA ARG A 43 -3.28 -14.42 13.83
C ARG A 43 -4.70 -14.92 13.66
N SER A 44 -5.59 -14.12 13.11
CA SER A 44 -7.00 -14.46 12.92
C SER A 44 -7.15 -15.59 11.91
N LEU A 45 -6.53 -15.47 10.74
CA LEU A 45 -6.62 -16.47 9.69
C LEU A 45 -5.90 -17.77 10.06
N LEU A 46 -4.74 -17.69 10.75
CA LEU A 46 -4.04 -18.88 11.22
C LEU A 46 -4.85 -19.63 12.28
N PHE A 47 -5.51 -18.92 13.18
CA PHE A 47 -6.38 -19.57 14.17
C PHE A 47 -7.58 -20.22 13.49
N ALA A 48 -8.22 -19.53 12.55
CA ALA A 48 -9.32 -20.09 11.77
C ALA A 48 -8.89 -21.37 11.03
N HIS A 49 -7.81 -21.30 10.26
CA HIS A 49 -7.30 -22.43 9.47
C HIS A 49 -6.87 -23.65 10.31
N ARG A 50 -6.41 -23.43 11.56
CA ARG A 50 -5.97 -24.53 12.45
C ARG A 50 -7.11 -25.25 13.17
N ASN A 51 -8.22 -24.56 13.43
CA ASN A 51 -9.29 -25.06 14.27
C ASN A 51 -10.55 -25.40 13.50
N TYR A 52 -10.66 -24.95 12.24
CA TYR A 52 -11.82 -25.17 11.39
C TYR A 52 -11.33 -25.60 10.00
N ASP A 53 -12.05 -26.53 9.38
CA ASP A 53 -11.74 -26.98 8.00
C ASP A 53 -12.05 -25.88 6.97
N GLU A 54 -13.05 -25.03 7.26
CA GLU A 54 -13.47 -23.88 6.47
C GLU A 54 -13.62 -22.66 7.39
N ALA A 55 -13.72 -21.45 6.86
CA ALA A 55 -14.04 -20.30 7.67
C ALA A 55 -15.38 -20.51 8.39
N PRO A 56 -15.47 -20.31 9.72
CA PRO A 56 -16.73 -20.45 10.40
C PRO A 56 -17.74 -19.44 9.84
N ILE A 57 -18.86 -19.93 9.32
CA ILE A 57 -19.95 -19.09 8.82
C ILE A 57 -20.98 -19.01 9.93
N ALA A 58 -21.16 -17.83 10.51
CA ALA A 58 -22.28 -17.54 11.39
C ALA A 58 -23.49 -17.00 10.59
N ASP A 59 -24.66 -16.99 11.20
CA ASP A 59 -25.88 -16.45 10.57
C ASP A 59 -25.72 -14.95 10.23
N ALA A 60 -24.94 -14.23 11.01
CA ALA A 60 -24.57 -12.83 10.80
C ALA A 60 -23.29 -12.47 11.55
N THR A 61 -22.59 -11.46 11.09
CA THR A 61 -21.54 -10.76 11.85
C THR A 61 -22.15 -10.11 13.08
N SER A 62 -21.48 -10.16 14.24
CA SER A 62 -21.98 -9.56 15.48
C SER A 62 -22.19 -8.05 15.31
N GLU A 63 -23.19 -7.50 16.05
CA GLU A 63 -23.59 -6.09 15.93
C GLU A 63 -22.40 -5.13 16.13
N GLU A 64 -21.59 -5.35 17.16
CA GLU A 64 -20.39 -4.54 17.45
C GLU A 64 -19.40 -4.52 16.27
N VAL A 65 -19.18 -5.67 15.64
CA VAL A 65 -18.23 -5.79 14.53
C VAL A 65 -18.80 -5.21 13.25
N ALA A 66 -20.08 -5.44 12.98
CA ALA A 66 -20.78 -4.87 11.84
C ALA A 66 -20.79 -3.33 11.92
N GLU A 67 -21.11 -2.75 13.08
CA GLU A 67 -21.06 -1.30 13.32
C GLU A 67 -19.64 -0.75 13.08
N ARG A 68 -18.62 -1.46 13.56
CA ARG A 68 -17.22 -1.00 13.38
C ARG A 68 -16.76 -1.07 11.93
N ILE A 69 -17.22 -2.07 11.16
CA ILE A 69 -16.99 -2.14 9.71
C ILE A 69 -17.70 -0.97 9.00
N ASP A 70 -18.95 -0.68 9.36
CA ASP A 70 -19.71 0.44 8.80
C ASP A 70 -19.07 1.81 9.10
N GLU A 71 -18.53 2.00 10.31
CA GLU A 71 -17.75 3.18 10.64
C GLU A 71 -16.50 3.29 9.76
N ALA A 72 -15.74 2.20 9.58
CA ALA A 72 -14.54 2.20 8.75
C ALA A 72 -14.86 2.51 7.27
N ILE A 73 -15.98 2.01 6.74
CA ILE A 73 -16.46 2.34 5.39
C ILE A 73 -16.83 3.83 5.30
N THR A 74 -17.53 4.34 6.30
CA THR A 74 -17.91 5.78 6.35
C THR A 74 -16.67 6.68 6.37
N ASP A 75 -15.68 6.33 7.19
CA ASP A 75 -14.40 7.07 7.28
C ASP A 75 -13.63 7.00 5.94
N PHE A 76 -13.61 5.82 5.30
CA PHE A 76 -13.01 5.62 4.00
C PHE A 76 -13.69 6.47 2.91
N GLU A 77 -15.02 6.45 2.83
CA GLU A 77 -15.78 7.25 1.85
C GLU A 77 -15.57 8.75 2.07
N ALA A 78 -15.57 9.20 3.33
CA ALA A 78 -15.25 10.58 3.68
C ALA A 78 -13.81 10.95 3.24
N ALA A 79 -12.85 10.08 3.50
CA ALA A 79 -11.46 10.28 3.11
C ALA A 79 -11.29 10.36 1.58
N VAL A 80 -12.00 9.53 0.81
CA VAL A 80 -12.00 9.58 -0.66
C VAL A 80 -12.61 10.88 -1.16
N ASN A 81 -13.75 11.31 -0.61
CA ASN A 81 -14.42 12.56 -0.97
C ASN A 81 -13.56 13.79 -0.66
N ASP A 82 -12.76 13.74 0.41
CA ASP A 82 -11.84 14.80 0.82
C ASP A 82 -10.45 14.70 0.13
N TYR A 83 -10.28 13.75 -0.78
CA TYR A 83 -8.99 13.45 -1.45
C TYR A 83 -7.84 13.18 -0.46
N SER A 84 -8.14 12.64 0.70
CA SER A 84 -7.18 12.37 1.77
C SER A 84 -6.71 10.91 1.76
N VAL A 85 -5.70 10.60 0.95
CA VAL A 85 -5.12 9.24 0.89
C VAL A 85 -4.58 8.79 2.26
N ARG A 86 -4.12 9.73 3.07
CA ARG A 86 -3.70 9.46 4.44
C ARG A 86 -4.86 8.91 5.28
N ALA A 87 -6.02 9.57 5.25
CA ALA A 87 -7.18 9.16 6.02
C ALA A 87 -7.73 7.79 5.57
N VAL A 88 -7.56 7.44 4.27
CA VAL A 88 -7.84 6.08 3.78
C VAL A 88 -6.96 5.05 4.50
N GLY A 89 -5.65 5.33 4.63
CA GLY A 89 -4.74 4.46 5.38
C GLY A 89 -5.05 4.37 6.87
N ASP A 90 -5.46 5.50 7.48
CA ASP A 90 -5.85 5.56 8.89
C ASP A 90 -7.11 4.71 9.14
N ALA A 91 -8.13 4.76 8.27
CA ALA A 91 -9.34 3.92 8.40
C ALA A 91 -9.02 2.42 8.42
N VAL A 92 -8.11 1.96 7.56
CA VAL A 92 -7.67 0.55 7.54
C VAL A 92 -6.91 0.17 8.81
N THR A 93 -5.97 1.01 9.26
CA THR A 93 -5.17 0.70 10.45
C THR A 93 -6.00 0.74 11.73
N ASP A 94 -7.00 1.62 11.83
CA ASP A 94 -7.91 1.69 12.96
C ASP A 94 -8.85 0.48 13.01
N LEU A 95 -9.33 0.00 11.86
CA LEU A 95 -10.10 -1.24 11.77
C LEU A 95 -9.24 -2.45 12.19
N ALA A 96 -7.97 -2.51 11.79
CA ALA A 96 -7.06 -3.57 12.20
C ALA A 96 -6.70 -3.51 13.70
N ARG A 97 -6.59 -2.32 14.30
CA ARG A 97 -6.43 -2.15 15.75
C ARG A 97 -7.64 -2.70 16.51
N PHE A 98 -8.84 -2.33 16.06
CA PHE A 98 -10.07 -2.89 16.61
C PHE A 98 -10.07 -4.42 16.52
N GLY A 99 -9.72 -5.00 15.37
CA GLY A 99 -9.64 -6.45 15.20
C GLY A 99 -8.65 -7.12 16.17
N ASN A 100 -7.47 -6.51 16.40
CA ASN A 100 -6.51 -6.99 17.40
C ASN A 100 -7.07 -6.95 18.83
N GLU A 101 -7.77 -5.87 19.20
CA GLU A 101 -8.41 -5.73 20.50
C GLU A 101 -9.57 -6.72 20.66
N TYR A 102 -10.37 -6.89 19.62
CA TYR A 102 -11.52 -7.79 19.60
C TYR A 102 -11.10 -9.25 19.82
N ILE A 103 -10.15 -9.77 19.02
CA ILE A 103 -9.69 -11.15 19.16
C ILE A 103 -8.97 -11.38 20.50
N GLN A 104 -8.22 -10.37 20.99
CA GLN A 104 -7.53 -10.47 22.29
C GLN A 104 -8.50 -10.48 23.46
N ARG A 105 -9.56 -9.69 23.42
CA ARG A 105 -10.59 -9.60 24.43
C ARG A 105 -11.51 -10.83 24.46
N SER A 106 -11.85 -11.34 23.28
CA SER A 106 -12.76 -12.48 23.10
C SER A 106 -12.08 -13.81 23.37
N GLU A 107 -10.76 -13.89 23.32
CA GLU A 107 -9.92 -15.06 23.66
C GLU A 107 -10.46 -16.39 23.06
N PRO A 108 -10.71 -16.51 21.74
CA PRO A 108 -11.34 -17.69 21.14
C PRO A 108 -10.57 -19.00 21.43
N TRP A 109 -9.27 -18.92 21.69
CA TRP A 109 -8.44 -20.07 22.09
C TRP A 109 -8.84 -20.68 23.45
N LYS A 110 -9.59 -19.97 24.28
CA LYS A 110 -10.17 -20.50 25.52
C LYS A 110 -11.57 -21.06 25.33
N LEU A 111 -12.24 -20.63 24.27
CA LEU A 111 -13.62 -20.97 24.01
C LEU A 111 -13.77 -22.23 23.12
N VAL A 112 -12.74 -22.54 22.33
CA VAL A 112 -12.79 -23.59 21.31
C VAL A 112 -13.26 -24.95 21.86
N ASP A 113 -12.89 -25.32 23.07
CA ASP A 113 -13.25 -26.58 23.71
C ASP A 113 -14.53 -26.49 24.58
N ASP A 114 -14.76 -25.34 25.23
CA ASP A 114 -15.83 -25.18 26.22
C ASP A 114 -17.11 -24.54 25.64
N ALA A 115 -16.96 -23.66 24.64
CA ALA A 115 -18.04 -22.93 23.98
C ALA A 115 -17.75 -22.79 22.47
N PRO A 116 -17.75 -23.88 21.70
CA PRO A 116 -17.32 -23.87 20.29
C PRO A 116 -18.14 -22.95 19.39
N ASP A 117 -19.43 -22.78 19.64
CA ASP A 117 -20.28 -21.87 18.86
C ASP A 117 -19.90 -20.39 19.10
N GLU A 118 -19.53 -20.03 20.33
CA GLU A 118 -19.05 -18.69 20.63
C GLU A 118 -17.66 -18.45 20.01
N ALA A 119 -16.78 -19.45 20.05
CA ALA A 119 -15.49 -19.37 19.39
C ALA A 119 -15.64 -19.22 17.86
N ALA A 120 -16.56 -19.96 17.26
CA ALA A 120 -16.87 -19.88 15.83
C ALA A 120 -17.39 -18.48 15.44
N GLN A 121 -18.29 -17.90 16.26
CA GLN A 121 -18.75 -16.52 16.05
C GLN A 121 -17.62 -15.51 16.09
N VAL A 122 -16.74 -15.57 17.10
CA VAL A 122 -15.58 -14.65 17.21
C VAL A 122 -14.67 -14.76 15.99
N ILE A 123 -14.44 -15.99 15.49
CA ILE A 123 -13.58 -16.18 14.32
C ILE A 123 -14.26 -15.73 13.04
N HIS A 124 -15.57 -15.98 12.86
CA HIS A 124 -16.36 -15.41 11.78
C HIS A 124 -16.22 -13.88 11.74
N ASP A 125 -16.38 -13.21 12.87
CA ASP A 125 -16.24 -11.77 13.02
C ASP A 125 -14.84 -11.28 12.64
N CYS A 126 -13.79 -11.98 13.07
CA CYS A 126 -12.41 -11.64 12.70
C CYS A 126 -12.17 -11.81 11.20
N VAL A 127 -12.74 -12.83 10.54
CA VAL A 127 -12.62 -13.03 9.10
C VAL A 127 -13.42 -11.97 8.33
N ALA A 128 -14.59 -11.55 8.84
CA ALA A 128 -15.34 -10.42 8.28
C ALA A 128 -14.54 -9.12 8.32
N VAL A 129 -13.88 -8.81 9.44
CA VAL A 129 -12.97 -7.66 9.56
C VAL A 129 -11.80 -7.79 8.58
N ALA A 130 -11.23 -8.99 8.41
CA ALA A 130 -10.14 -9.21 7.46
C ALA A 130 -10.58 -8.98 6.00
N LYS A 131 -11.81 -9.39 5.64
CA LYS A 131 -12.41 -9.12 4.33
C LYS A 131 -12.62 -7.61 4.10
N ALA A 132 -13.18 -6.92 5.09
CA ALA A 132 -13.32 -5.47 5.02
C ALA A 132 -11.97 -4.76 4.83
N ILE A 133 -10.92 -5.19 5.54
CA ILE A 133 -9.56 -4.67 5.35
C ILE A 133 -9.08 -4.93 3.92
N ALA A 134 -9.32 -6.11 3.32
CA ALA A 134 -8.90 -6.38 1.93
C ALA A 134 -9.51 -5.36 0.96
N VAL A 135 -10.81 -5.09 1.08
CA VAL A 135 -11.53 -4.14 0.22
C VAL A 135 -11.05 -2.70 0.43
N LEU A 136 -10.98 -2.24 1.68
CA LEU A 136 -10.62 -0.85 2.00
C LEU A 136 -9.13 -0.55 1.76
N PHE A 137 -8.28 -1.57 1.79
CA PHE A 137 -6.84 -1.39 1.58
C PHE A 137 -6.42 -1.43 0.11
N GLU A 138 -7.31 -1.88 -0.78
CA GLU A 138 -7.04 -2.03 -2.22
C GLU A 138 -6.44 -0.78 -2.85
N PRO A 139 -6.97 0.45 -2.66
CA PRO A 139 -6.44 1.64 -3.33
C PRO A 139 -4.99 2.00 -2.95
N ILE A 140 -4.55 1.60 -1.75
CA ILE A 140 -3.21 1.91 -1.25
C ILE A 140 -2.25 0.76 -1.47
N ALA A 141 -2.68 -0.48 -1.21
CA ALA A 141 -1.85 -1.67 -1.24
C ALA A 141 -2.46 -2.79 -2.11
N PRO A 142 -2.66 -2.55 -3.43
CA PRO A 142 -3.43 -3.42 -4.30
C PRO A 142 -2.92 -4.87 -4.35
N GLN A 143 -1.59 -5.08 -4.38
CA GLN A 143 -1.02 -6.43 -4.42
C GLN A 143 -1.22 -7.17 -3.09
N LYS A 144 -1.21 -6.45 -1.97
CA LYS A 144 -1.44 -7.04 -0.65
C LYS A 144 -2.91 -7.31 -0.39
N ALA A 145 -3.78 -6.41 -0.85
CA ALA A 145 -5.22 -6.59 -0.82
C ALA A 145 -5.65 -7.82 -1.64
N GLU A 146 -5.16 -7.96 -2.87
CA GLU A 146 -5.42 -9.12 -3.72
C GLU A 146 -4.89 -10.42 -3.10
N ARG A 147 -3.69 -10.38 -2.50
CA ARG A 147 -3.15 -11.55 -1.80
C ARG A 147 -3.99 -11.94 -0.58
N LEU A 148 -4.52 -10.96 0.16
CA LEU A 148 -5.42 -11.20 1.28
C LEU A 148 -6.75 -11.78 0.80
N TRP A 149 -7.32 -11.22 -0.26
CA TRP A 149 -8.54 -11.71 -0.90
C TRP A 149 -8.45 -13.19 -1.27
N ASN A 150 -7.34 -13.57 -1.89
CA ASN A 150 -7.05 -14.97 -2.22
C ASN A 150 -6.86 -15.86 -0.99
N GLN A 151 -6.30 -15.35 0.12
CA GLN A 151 -6.18 -16.11 1.38
C GLN A 151 -7.53 -16.32 2.07
N LEU A 152 -8.47 -15.38 1.86
CA LEU A 152 -9.85 -15.50 2.35
C LEU A 152 -10.68 -16.47 1.51
N GLY A 153 -10.16 -16.94 0.37
CA GLY A 153 -10.85 -17.85 -0.54
C GLY A 153 -12.05 -17.21 -1.26
N GLU A 154 -12.07 -15.89 -1.32
CA GLU A 154 -13.14 -15.16 -2.01
C GLU A 154 -13.00 -15.28 -3.53
N ASP A 155 -14.13 -15.36 -4.22
CA ASP A 155 -14.18 -15.48 -5.67
C ASP A 155 -13.77 -14.18 -6.39
N GLY A 156 -13.16 -14.31 -7.57
CA GLY A 156 -12.78 -13.18 -8.42
C GLY A 156 -11.59 -12.40 -7.88
N SER A 157 -11.57 -11.09 -8.12
CA SER A 157 -10.50 -10.20 -7.70
C SER A 157 -11.03 -9.07 -6.83
N VAL A 158 -10.27 -8.67 -5.81
CA VAL A 158 -10.61 -7.50 -4.98
C VAL A 158 -10.68 -6.22 -5.79
N HIS A 159 -10.02 -6.15 -6.94
CA HIS A 159 -10.04 -4.99 -7.85
C HIS A 159 -11.37 -4.82 -8.61
N GLU A 160 -12.24 -5.85 -8.59
CA GLU A 160 -13.51 -5.86 -9.31
C GLU A 160 -14.72 -5.64 -8.40
N VAL A 161 -14.52 -5.61 -7.08
CA VAL A 161 -15.59 -5.42 -6.11
C VAL A 161 -15.76 -3.95 -5.73
N THR A 162 -16.94 -3.61 -5.22
CA THR A 162 -17.23 -2.28 -4.68
C THR A 162 -16.98 -2.26 -3.17
N VAL A 163 -16.96 -1.07 -2.58
CA VAL A 163 -16.83 -0.88 -1.13
C VAL A 163 -17.89 -1.64 -0.32
N GLU A 164 -19.07 -1.88 -0.92
CA GLU A 164 -20.16 -2.63 -0.29
C GLU A 164 -19.76 -4.08 0.04
N ALA A 165 -18.83 -4.68 -0.71
CA ALA A 165 -18.31 -6.02 -0.41
C ALA A 165 -17.63 -6.12 0.97
N ALA A 166 -17.19 -4.99 1.53
CA ALA A 166 -16.65 -4.93 2.89
C ALA A 166 -17.69 -5.23 3.99
N ARG A 167 -18.99 -5.07 3.69
CA ARG A 167 -20.10 -5.39 4.61
C ARG A 167 -20.52 -6.85 4.56
N GLU A 168 -20.12 -7.56 3.52
CA GLU A 168 -20.50 -8.94 3.33
C GLU A 168 -19.65 -9.84 4.23
N GLY A 169 -20.27 -10.81 4.88
CA GLY A 169 -19.56 -11.83 5.64
C GLY A 169 -18.62 -12.66 4.75
N PRO A 170 -17.67 -13.40 5.34
CA PRO A 170 -16.81 -14.30 4.58
C PRO A 170 -17.60 -15.41 3.91
N THR A 171 -17.23 -15.77 2.68
CA THR A 171 -17.92 -16.78 1.88
C THR A 171 -17.02 -17.92 1.42
N GLY A 172 -15.72 -17.73 1.52
CA GLY A 172 -14.75 -18.63 0.91
C GLY A 172 -14.09 -19.62 1.85
N ASP A 173 -13.46 -20.60 1.25
CA ASP A 173 -12.59 -21.55 1.94
C ASP A 173 -11.22 -20.90 2.18
N LEU A 174 -10.82 -20.75 3.45
CA LEU A 174 -9.55 -20.14 3.79
C LEU A 174 -8.38 -20.95 3.23
N ALA A 175 -7.54 -20.27 2.42
CA ALA A 175 -6.26 -20.82 2.03
C ALA A 175 -5.28 -20.85 3.22
N GLU A 176 -4.16 -21.58 3.09
CA GLU A 176 -3.11 -21.57 4.11
C GLU A 176 -2.59 -20.13 4.31
N PRO A 177 -2.71 -19.56 5.51
CA PRO A 177 -2.36 -18.18 5.76
C PRO A 177 -0.86 -17.95 5.67
N THR A 178 -0.50 -16.86 5.03
CA THR A 178 0.89 -16.41 4.92
C THR A 178 1.00 -14.96 5.35
N GLU A 179 2.12 -14.58 5.96
CA GLU A 179 2.39 -13.20 6.32
C GLU A 179 2.33 -12.28 5.08
N LEU A 180 1.51 -11.23 5.15
CA LEU A 180 1.38 -10.26 4.06
C LEU A 180 2.57 -9.30 4.00
N PHE A 181 3.11 -8.95 5.16
CA PHE A 181 4.19 -7.99 5.31
C PHE A 181 5.35 -8.64 6.03
N ALA A 182 6.57 -8.43 5.51
CA ALA A 182 7.80 -8.84 6.16
C ALA A 182 8.40 -7.68 6.94
N GLN A 183 8.94 -7.96 8.10
CA GLN A 183 9.70 -7.01 8.90
C GLN A 183 10.92 -6.51 8.13
N ILE A 184 11.20 -5.22 8.26
CA ILE A 184 12.39 -4.59 7.70
C ILE A 184 13.43 -4.53 8.82
N GLU A 185 14.53 -5.27 8.64
CA GLU A 185 15.63 -5.35 9.60
C GLU A 185 16.57 -4.13 9.49
N ASP A 186 17.28 -3.83 10.58
CA ASP A 186 18.19 -2.67 10.67
C ASP A 186 19.32 -2.76 9.64
N GLU A 187 19.88 -3.95 9.42
CA GLU A 187 20.95 -4.17 8.43
C GLU A 187 20.49 -3.79 7.01
N ARG A 188 19.19 -3.95 6.71
CA ARG A 188 18.64 -3.55 5.42
C ARG A 188 18.59 -2.04 5.26
N VAL A 189 18.27 -1.33 6.33
CA VAL A 189 18.25 0.14 6.38
C VAL A 189 19.65 0.70 6.21
N GLU A 190 20.64 0.15 6.94
CA GLU A 190 22.05 0.53 6.83
C GLU A 190 22.54 0.38 5.39
N ALA A 191 22.30 -0.78 4.76
CA ALA A 191 22.71 -1.03 3.38
C ALA A 191 22.04 -0.08 2.36
N LEU A 192 20.80 0.37 2.63
CA LEU A 192 20.10 1.34 1.78
C LEU A 192 20.65 2.76 1.97
N ASN A 193 20.99 3.16 3.19
CA ASN A 193 21.64 4.43 3.48
C ASN A 193 23.01 4.53 2.81
N GLU A 194 23.87 3.50 2.96
CA GLU A 194 25.18 3.45 2.28
C GLU A 194 25.05 3.59 0.76
N LYS A 195 24.06 2.90 0.17
CA LYS A 195 23.80 3.00 -1.26
C LYS A 195 23.31 4.39 -1.68
N LEU A 196 22.49 5.05 -0.87
CA LEU A 196 22.02 6.40 -1.12
C LEU A 196 23.19 7.40 -1.06
N GLU A 197 24.01 7.34 0.00
CA GLU A 197 25.19 8.20 0.17
C GLU A 197 26.19 8.04 -0.99
N ALA A 198 26.41 6.80 -1.44
CA ALA A 198 27.29 6.53 -2.57
C ALA A 198 26.74 7.15 -3.88
N ARG A 199 25.41 7.14 -4.08
CA ARG A 199 24.77 7.75 -5.25
C ARG A 199 24.82 9.28 -5.21
N VAL A 200 24.53 9.88 -4.04
CA VAL A 200 24.63 11.34 -3.85
C VAL A 200 26.04 11.81 -4.15
N LYS A 201 27.04 11.12 -3.60
CA LYS A 201 28.46 11.47 -3.83
C LYS A 201 28.90 11.30 -5.28
N ALA A 202 28.34 10.32 -6.00
CA ALA A 202 28.60 10.15 -7.42
C ALA A 202 27.96 11.27 -8.26
N ALA A 203 26.73 11.68 -7.92
CA ALA A 203 26.04 12.79 -8.59
C ALA A 203 26.76 14.14 -8.36
N GLU A 204 27.18 14.45 -7.11
CA GLU A 204 27.94 15.65 -6.80
C GLU A 204 29.30 15.69 -7.52
N ALA A 205 29.93 14.54 -7.77
CA ALA A 205 31.18 14.47 -8.51
C ALA A 205 30.99 14.71 -10.02
N ASP A 206 29.83 14.33 -10.56
CA ASP A 206 29.47 14.53 -11.97
C ASP A 206 29.13 16.02 -12.23
N GLU A 207 28.34 16.65 -11.36
CA GLU A 207 28.05 18.08 -11.44
C GLU A 207 29.32 18.98 -11.25
N GLY A 208 30.28 18.52 -10.45
CA GLY A 208 31.57 19.23 -10.27
C GLY A 208 32.49 19.13 -11.49
N SER A 209 32.31 18.17 -12.40
CA SER A 209 33.10 18.03 -13.62
C SER A 209 32.59 18.91 -14.77
N GLU A 210 31.33 19.29 -14.77
CA GLU A 210 30.75 20.20 -15.79
C GLU A 210 31.05 21.70 -15.51
N ALA A 211 31.45 22.04 -14.29
CA ALA A 211 31.72 23.44 -13.90
C ALA A 211 33.15 23.96 -14.21
N ASP A 212 34.09 23.08 -14.61
CA ASP A 212 35.49 23.47 -14.88
C ASP A 212 35.81 23.64 -16.40
N ASP A 213 34.85 23.49 -17.31
CA ASP A 213 35.07 23.59 -18.78
C ASP A 213 34.52 24.89 -19.43
N GLU A 214 34.11 25.92 -18.69
CA GLU A 214 33.66 27.19 -19.26
C GLU A 214 34.74 28.28 -19.20
N ASP A 215 36.00 28.02 -19.57
CA ASP A 215 36.92 29.10 -19.99
C ASP A 215 38.03 28.61 -20.94
N SER A 216 37.69 28.35 -22.21
CA SER A 216 38.65 28.53 -23.31
C SER A 216 37.92 28.64 -24.64
N GLU A 217 38.10 29.82 -25.23
CA GLU A 217 37.59 30.20 -26.54
C GLU A 217 38.08 29.33 -27.71
N ALA A 218 37.15 29.12 -28.63
CA ALA A 218 37.26 29.21 -30.09
C ALA A 218 37.85 28.07 -30.93
N GLU A 219 37.02 27.73 -31.89
CA GLU A 219 37.28 27.28 -33.29
C GLU A 219 37.48 25.79 -33.58
N GLY A 220 36.53 25.28 -34.36
CA GLY A 220 36.82 24.27 -35.40
C GLY A 220 35.99 22.98 -35.33
N ALA A 221 35.09 22.91 -36.29
CA ALA A 221 34.30 21.74 -36.72
C ALA A 221 35.02 20.39 -36.65
N ASP A 222 34.35 19.37 -36.28
CA ASP A 222 34.00 18.23 -37.17
C ASP A 222 33.37 17.05 -36.37
N ASP A 223 32.42 16.41 -36.99
CA ASP A 223 31.72 15.18 -36.59
C ASP A 223 32.60 14.09 -35.99
N THR A 224 32.17 13.48 -34.91
CA THR A 224 32.13 12.01 -34.79
C THR A 224 31.35 11.56 -33.54
N ASP A 225 30.31 10.76 -33.79
CA ASP A 225 29.60 9.90 -32.83
C ASP A 225 30.54 9.15 -31.89
N THR A 226 30.24 9.18 -30.58
CA THR A 226 30.59 8.05 -29.72
C THR A 226 29.49 7.85 -28.67
N ASP A 227 28.64 6.84 -28.95
CA ASP A 227 27.74 6.19 -28.02
C ASP A 227 28.47 5.80 -26.74
N THR A 228 27.93 6.21 -25.60
CA THR A 228 28.15 5.52 -24.34
C THR A 228 26.81 5.17 -23.73
N ASP A 229 26.43 3.95 -24.02
CA ASP A 229 25.28 3.21 -23.56
C ASP A 229 25.28 3.12 -22.03
N THR A 230 24.37 3.79 -21.36
CA THR A 230 24.00 3.49 -19.98
C THR A 230 22.53 3.10 -19.97
N ASP A 231 22.32 1.79 -19.92
CA ASP A 231 21.06 1.08 -19.82
C ASP A 231 20.20 1.62 -18.65
N MET A 232 19.31 2.55 -18.92
CA MET A 232 18.19 2.93 -18.08
C MET A 232 16.90 2.83 -18.90
N THR A 233 16.20 1.69 -18.70
CA THR A 233 14.80 1.43 -19.07
C THR A 233 14.34 2.14 -20.35
N ASP A 234 14.31 1.37 -21.42
CA ASP A 234 13.81 1.70 -22.73
C ASP A 234 12.35 2.22 -22.67
N ILE A 235 12.19 3.52 -22.44
CA ILE A 235 10.95 4.22 -22.71
C ILE A 235 11.19 4.92 -24.04
N GLU A 236 10.66 4.35 -25.11
CA GLU A 236 10.67 5.01 -26.42
C GLU A 236 10.07 6.42 -26.27
N PRO A 237 10.79 7.48 -26.69
CA PRO A 237 10.25 8.82 -26.67
C PRO A 237 9.06 8.90 -27.64
N LEU A 238 7.97 9.52 -27.21
CA LEU A 238 6.76 9.72 -28.01
C LEU A 238 6.98 10.57 -29.28
N SER A 239 8.12 11.26 -29.38
CA SER A 239 8.57 11.97 -30.57
C SER A 239 10.08 12.20 -30.52
N ASP A 240 10.73 12.22 -31.72
CA ASP A 240 12.16 12.52 -31.86
C ASP A 240 12.49 14.02 -31.67
N ASP A 241 11.48 14.88 -31.60
CA ASP A 241 11.64 16.32 -31.38
C ASP A 241 11.60 16.68 -29.89
N ARG A 242 12.71 17.04 -29.33
CA ARG A 242 12.79 17.62 -27.97
C ARG A 242 12.35 19.06 -28.02
N ILE A 243 11.31 19.42 -27.26
CA ILE A 243 10.86 20.78 -27.09
C ILE A 243 11.82 21.47 -26.10
N SER A 244 12.35 22.65 -26.48
CA SER A 244 13.17 23.44 -25.56
C SER A 244 12.32 24.03 -24.43
N PHE A 245 12.96 24.46 -23.33
CA PHE A 245 12.25 25.08 -22.22
C PHE A 245 11.53 26.37 -22.63
N ASP A 246 12.09 27.12 -23.58
CA ASP A 246 11.47 28.33 -24.12
C ASP A 246 10.22 27.99 -24.96
N ASP A 247 10.27 26.94 -25.78
CA ASP A 247 9.10 26.43 -26.52
C ASP A 247 7.99 25.95 -25.56
N PHE A 248 8.37 25.34 -24.42
CA PHE A 248 7.40 24.91 -23.40
C PHE A 248 6.70 26.09 -22.74
N GLN A 249 7.39 27.22 -22.50
CA GLN A 249 6.79 28.42 -21.93
C GLN A 249 5.78 29.10 -22.86
N GLU A 250 5.90 28.90 -24.16
CA GLU A 250 4.96 29.44 -25.17
C GLU A 250 3.69 28.60 -25.32
N LEU A 251 3.62 27.38 -24.72
CA LEU A 251 2.45 26.52 -24.76
C LEU A 251 1.32 27.08 -23.88
N ASP A 252 0.22 27.51 -24.50
CA ASP A 252 -1.01 27.89 -23.81
C ASP A 252 -1.78 26.61 -23.41
N ILE A 253 -1.43 26.04 -22.26
CA ILE A 253 -2.08 24.82 -21.74
C ILE A 253 -3.36 25.22 -21.03
N ARG A 254 -4.54 24.83 -21.60
CA ARG A 254 -5.85 25.08 -21.01
C ARG A 254 -6.50 23.77 -20.58
N ILE A 255 -7.12 23.80 -19.38
CA ILE A 255 -7.95 22.69 -18.92
C ILE A 255 -9.31 22.82 -19.62
N GLY A 256 -9.67 21.84 -20.45
CA GLY A 256 -10.96 21.71 -21.10
C GLY A 256 -11.88 20.74 -20.35
N ARG A 257 -13.18 21.02 -20.31
CA ARG A 257 -14.20 20.10 -19.85
C ARG A 257 -14.69 19.29 -21.05
N ILE A 258 -14.66 17.96 -20.95
CA ILE A 258 -15.27 17.07 -21.96
C ILE A 258 -16.77 17.05 -21.69
N GLU A 259 -17.59 17.58 -22.64
CA GLU A 259 -19.06 17.61 -22.50
C GLU A 259 -19.75 16.43 -23.17
N ALA A 260 -19.11 15.75 -24.10
CA ALA A 260 -19.56 14.50 -24.71
C ALA A 260 -18.38 13.73 -25.33
N ALA A 261 -18.41 12.41 -25.24
CA ALA A 261 -17.57 11.50 -26.03
C ALA A 261 -18.52 10.55 -26.78
N GLU A 262 -18.37 10.44 -28.12
CA GLU A 262 -19.04 9.44 -28.96
C GLU A 262 -18.20 8.17 -29.10
#